data_c536bb42239356c704583f5b3b7bc4de
#
_entry.id   c536bb42239356c704583f5b3b7bc4de
#
_cell.length_a   1.000
_cell.length_b   1.000
_cell.length_c   1.000
_cell.angle_alpha   90.00
_cell.angle_beta   90.00
_cell.angle_gamma   90.00
#
_symmetry.space_group_name_H-M   'P 1'
#
loop_
_entity.id
_entity.type
_entity.pdbx_description
1 polymer ?
#
loop_
_entity_poly.entity_id
_entity_poly.type
_entity_poly.pdbx_seq_one_letter_code
_entity_poly.pdbx_strand_id
1 'polypeptide(L)'
;EINAGLVGSEMCIRDRTTPYVNTIPPEEEKRSPGDQNIERKLRSLIRWNAAAMVVRANKKYPELGGHIGTFASAATLYDVGMNHFWRAKNNKFGGDLVYFQGHSAPGMYARAFLEGRLNEKQLDRFRQEVKTGGLSSYPHPWLMPNFWQFPTVSMGIGPMLAIYQARFMKYLINRGLIKDEGRKVWAFLGDGEMDEPESLGAIGLAARENLDNLIFVVNCNLQRLDGPVRGNGKIIQELEGIFRGAGWNVLKVIWGSYWDTLLANDKC
;
A
#
# COMPACT_ATOMS: atom_id res chain seq x y z
N GLU A 1 -17.10 -37.28 19.24
CA GLU A 1 -18.24 -36.54 18.64
C GLU A 1 -18.10 -35.03 18.77
N ILE A 2 -17.64 -34.49 19.91
CA ILE A 2 -17.42 -33.04 20.09
C ILE A 2 -16.25 -32.53 19.19
N ASN A 3 -15.21 -33.33 19.01
CA ASN A 3 -14.10 -33.00 18.13
C ASN A 3 -14.46 -33.01 16.63
N ALA A 4 -15.35 -33.89 16.21
CA ALA A 4 -15.80 -33.93 14.81
C ALA A 4 -16.67 -32.73 14.44
N GLY A 5 -17.47 -32.21 15.38
CA GLY A 5 -18.24 -30.99 15.17
C GLY A 5 -17.41 -29.74 15.09
N LEU A 6 -16.35 -29.64 15.92
CA LEU A 6 -15.39 -28.52 15.90
C LEU A 6 -14.52 -28.53 14.65
N VAL A 7 -14.03 -29.69 14.23
CA VAL A 7 -13.26 -29.85 12.97
C VAL A 7 -14.14 -29.52 11.77
N GLY A 8 -15.39 -29.96 11.76
CA GLY A 8 -16.36 -29.62 10.72
C GLY A 8 -16.70 -28.14 10.67
N SER A 9 -16.85 -27.48 11.83
CA SER A 9 -17.11 -26.04 11.89
C SER A 9 -15.89 -25.21 11.48
N GLU A 10 -14.69 -25.62 11.84
CA GLU A 10 -13.45 -24.96 11.38
C GLU A 10 -13.24 -25.13 9.86
N MET A 11 -13.47 -26.32 9.32
CA MET A 11 -13.45 -26.53 7.87
C MET A 11 -14.52 -25.69 7.17
N CYS A 12 -15.75 -25.67 7.67
CA CYS A 12 -16.81 -24.84 7.11
C CYS A 12 -16.53 -23.32 7.21
N ILE A 13 -15.84 -22.87 8.26
CA ILE A 13 -15.42 -21.47 8.37
C ILE A 13 -14.30 -21.18 7.36
N ARG A 14 -13.37 -22.11 7.18
CA ARG A 14 -12.29 -21.99 6.19
C ARG A 14 -12.77 -22.10 4.76
N ASP A 15 -13.73 -22.95 4.49
CA ASP A 15 -14.35 -23.11 3.17
C ASP A 15 -15.32 -21.95 2.82
N ARG A 16 -15.75 -21.18 3.81
CA ARG A 16 -16.52 -19.94 3.61
C ARG A 16 -15.65 -18.71 3.38
N THR A 17 -14.35 -18.79 3.62
CA THR A 17 -13.43 -17.78 3.12
C THR A 17 -13.38 -17.91 1.60
N THR A 18 -13.50 -16.78 0.92
CA THR A 18 -13.57 -16.73 -0.53
C THR A 18 -12.46 -17.54 -1.19
N PRO A 19 -12.72 -18.15 -2.37
CA PRO A 19 -11.71 -18.92 -3.10
C PRO A 19 -10.43 -18.10 -3.32
N TYR A 20 -9.28 -18.77 -3.40
CA TYR A 20 -8.00 -18.14 -3.67
C TYR A 20 -7.89 -17.76 -5.16
N VAL A 21 -8.76 -16.86 -5.59
CA VAL A 21 -8.88 -16.36 -6.96
C VAL A 21 -9.09 -14.84 -6.95
N ASN A 22 -8.90 -14.20 -8.09
CA ASN A 22 -9.18 -12.78 -8.25
C ASN A 22 -10.68 -12.49 -8.05
N THR A 23 -11.01 -11.36 -7.42
CA THR A 23 -12.40 -10.91 -7.29
C THR A 23 -13.02 -10.54 -8.65
N ILE A 24 -12.20 -9.95 -9.53
CA ILE A 24 -12.60 -9.62 -10.91
C ILE A 24 -12.03 -10.73 -11.79
N PRO A 25 -12.88 -11.52 -12.47
CA PRO A 25 -12.42 -12.57 -13.37
C PRO A 25 -11.79 -11.95 -14.63
N PRO A 26 -10.93 -12.71 -15.36
CA PRO A 26 -10.19 -12.22 -16.52
C PRO A 26 -11.06 -11.64 -17.63
N GLU A 27 -12.24 -12.20 -17.85
CA GLU A 27 -13.22 -11.76 -18.87
C GLU A 27 -13.84 -10.40 -18.54
N GLU A 28 -13.86 -9.99 -17.29
CA GLU A 28 -14.36 -8.67 -16.85
C GLU A 28 -13.23 -7.66 -16.64
N GLU A 29 -11.98 -8.11 -16.76
CA GLU A 29 -10.81 -7.25 -16.55
C GLU A 29 -10.71 -6.20 -17.65
N LYS A 30 -10.71 -4.93 -17.26
CA LYS A 30 -10.54 -3.83 -18.20
C LYS A 30 -9.07 -3.68 -18.58
N ARG A 31 -8.85 -3.45 -19.87
CA ARG A 31 -7.52 -3.14 -20.37
C ARG A 31 -6.94 -1.90 -19.68
N SER A 32 -5.68 -1.99 -19.27
CA SER A 32 -4.94 -0.83 -18.73
C SER A 32 -4.96 0.35 -19.71
N PRO A 33 -5.26 1.57 -19.25
CA PRO A 33 -5.32 2.75 -20.11
C PRO A 33 -3.96 3.25 -20.60
N GLY A 34 -2.85 2.81 -19.94
CA GLY A 34 -1.49 3.25 -20.27
C GLY A 34 -0.77 2.38 -21.29
N ASP A 35 0.41 2.85 -21.72
CA ASP A 35 1.36 2.03 -22.49
C ASP A 35 2.15 1.14 -21.52
N GLN A 36 1.77 -0.12 -21.47
CA GLN A 36 2.39 -1.10 -20.56
C GLN A 36 3.89 -1.31 -20.81
N ASN A 37 4.40 -1.06 -22.02
CA ASN A 37 5.83 -1.20 -22.31
C ASN A 37 6.62 -0.02 -21.73
N ILE A 38 6.09 1.19 -21.86
CA ILE A 38 6.68 2.39 -21.24
C ILE A 38 6.64 2.25 -19.72
N GLU A 39 5.51 1.90 -19.17
CA GLU A 39 5.34 1.75 -17.70
C GLU A 39 6.24 0.65 -17.12
N ARG A 40 6.42 -0.46 -17.84
CA ARG A 40 7.38 -1.51 -17.44
C ARG A 40 8.80 -0.98 -17.39
N LYS A 41 9.22 -0.17 -18.36
CA LYS A 41 10.55 0.46 -18.38
C LYS A 41 10.71 1.43 -17.23
N LEU A 42 9.73 2.31 -17.01
CA LEU A 42 9.75 3.27 -15.91
C LEU A 42 9.83 2.57 -14.55
N ARG A 43 9.01 1.57 -14.33
CA ARG A 43 9.02 0.76 -13.10
C ARG A 43 10.35 0.04 -12.88
N SER A 44 10.97 -0.45 -13.93
CA SER A 44 12.30 -1.06 -13.86
C SER A 44 13.37 -0.04 -13.46
N LEU A 45 13.33 1.18 -14.02
CA LEU A 45 14.23 2.27 -13.66
C LEU A 45 14.02 2.73 -12.20
N ILE A 46 12.77 2.83 -11.75
CA ILE A 46 12.45 3.19 -10.37
C ILE A 46 13.00 2.14 -9.41
N ARG A 47 12.77 0.84 -9.67
CA ARG A 47 13.30 -0.25 -8.86
C ARG A 47 14.83 -0.23 -8.83
N TRP A 48 15.46 -0.03 -9.97
CA TRP A 48 16.91 0.09 -10.07
C TRP A 48 17.45 1.23 -9.22
N ASN A 49 16.89 2.43 -9.36
CA ASN A 49 17.34 3.60 -8.61
C ASN A 49 17.12 3.43 -7.11
N ALA A 50 16.00 2.83 -6.69
CA ALA A 50 15.74 2.53 -5.29
C ALA A 50 16.78 1.56 -4.72
N ALA A 51 17.06 0.47 -5.43
CA ALA A 51 18.08 -0.51 -5.03
C ALA A 51 19.48 0.11 -5.02
N ALA A 52 19.86 0.84 -6.07
CA ALA A 52 21.14 1.50 -6.18
C ALA A 52 21.37 2.51 -5.03
N MET A 53 20.37 3.30 -4.69
CA MET A 53 20.41 4.25 -3.57
C MET A 53 20.71 3.55 -2.25
N VAL A 54 19.98 2.47 -1.93
CA VAL A 54 20.16 1.69 -0.70
C VAL A 54 21.54 1.04 -0.67
N VAL A 55 21.96 0.40 -1.77
CA VAL A 55 23.25 -0.30 -1.85
C VAL A 55 24.43 0.69 -1.75
N ARG A 56 24.36 1.84 -2.44
CA ARG A 56 25.39 2.90 -2.37
C ARG A 56 25.52 3.44 -0.94
N ALA A 57 24.40 3.69 -0.28
CA ALA A 57 24.38 4.16 1.10
C ALA A 57 25.04 3.17 2.06
N ASN A 58 24.71 1.87 1.93
CA ASN A 58 25.28 0.83 2.78
C ASN A 58 26.75 0.53 2.49
N LYS A 59 27.21 0.68 1.24
CA LYS A 59 28.65 0.58 0.93
C LYS A 59 29.47 1.67 1.63
N LYS A 60 28.90 2.86 1.74
CA LYS A 60 29.56 4.00 2.39
C LYS A 60 29.43 3.97 3.91
N TYR A 61 28.30 3.50 4.41
CA TYR A 61 27.98 3.41 5.83
C TYR A 61 27.31 2.04 6.11
N PRO A 62 28.09 0.99 6.44
CA PRO A 62 27.57 -0.38 6.56
C PRO A 62 26.41 -0.55 7.54
N GLU A 63 26.35 0.27 8.58
CA GLU A 63 25.32 0.26 9.62
C GLU A 63 24.04 1.02 9.23
N LEU A 64 24.02 1.68 8.06
CA LEU A 64 22.93 2.59 7.71
C LEU A 64 21.60 1.87 7.47
N GLY A 65 21.63 0.66 6.92
CA GLY A 65 20.45 -0.13 6.62
C GLY A 65 19.61 0.46 5.49
N GLY A 66 18.36 0.07 5.44
CA GLY A 66 17.36 0.49 4.46
C GLY A 66 16.55 -0.70 3.97
N HIS A 67 15.22 -0.51 3.86
CA HIS A 67 14.31 -1.56 3.42
C HIS A 67 14.01 -1.42 1.93
N ILE A 68 14.32 -2.43 1.16
CA ILE A 68 14.00 -2.47 -0.27
C ILE A 68 12.90 -3.49 -0.60
N GLY A 69 12.77 -4.56 0.19
CA GLY A 69 11.82 -5.64 -0.04
C GLY A 69 10.36 -5.17 -0.10
N THR A 70 9.96 -4.32 0.82
CA THR A 70 8.60 -3.75 0.85
C THR A 70 8.29 -2.98 -0.43
N PHE A 71 9.19 -2.09 -0.86
CA PHE A 71 8.98 -1.37 -2.11
C PHE A 71 9.04 -2.31 -3.32
N ALA A 72 9.97 -3.27 -3.35
CA ALA A 72 10.11 -4.19 -4.47
C ALA A 72 8.82 -4.99 -4.73
N SER A 73 8.13 -5.42 -3.67
CA SER A 73 6.84 -6.13 -3.76
C SER A 73 5.69 -5.20 -4.16
N ALA A 74 5.67 -3.95 -3.66
CA ALA A 74 4.59 -2.98 -3.89
C ALA A 74 4.82 -2.06 -5.09
N ALA A 75 5.95 -2.17 -5.81
CA ALA A 75 6.34 -1.22 -6.85
C ALA A 75 5.27 -1.04 -7.94
N THR A 76 4.62 -2.12 -8.36
CA THR A 76 3.54 -2.06 -9.36
C THR A 76 2.31 -1.34 -8.82
N LEU A 77 1.94 -1.56 -7.56
CA LEU A 77 0.81 -0.89 -6.92
C LEU A 77 1.02 0.63 -6.88
N TYR A 78 2.22 1.07 -6.49
CA TYR A 78 2.58 2.49 -6.47
C TYR A 78 2.63 3.11 -7.87
N ASP A 79 3.20 2.40 -8.83
CA ASP A 79 3.30 2.87 -10.21
C ASP A 79 1.91 3.08 -10.82
N VAL A 80 1.03 2.10 -10.66
CA VAL A 80 -0.36 2.19 -11.11
C VAL A 80 -1.12 3.31 -10.38
N GLY A 81 -0.92 3.44 -9.06
CA GLY A 81 -1.51 4.52 -8.27
C GLY A 81 -1.12 5.89 -8.80
N MET A 82 0.18 6.13 -9.03
CA MET A 82 0.71 7.40 -9.52
C MET A 82 0.29 7.70 -10.96
N ASN A 83 0.24 6.69 -11.82
CA ASN A 83 -0.01 6.90 -13.25
C ASN A 83 -1.51 7.02 -13.58
N HIS A 84 -2.40 6.34 -12.81
CA HIS A 84 -3.79 6.15 -13.23
C HIS A 84 -4.85 6.53 -12.19
N PHE A 85 -4.51 6.61 -10.91
CA PHE A 85 -5.51 6.79 -9.87
C PHE A 85 -5.38 8.10 -9.09
N TRP A 86 -4.17 8.47 -8.67
CA TRP A 86 -4.01 9.63 -7.79
C TRP A 86 -4.03 10.91 -8.57
N ARG A 87 -4.81 11.85 -8.07
CA ARG A 87 -4.98 13.16 -8.68
C ARG A 87 -4.19 14.18 -7.87
N ALA A 88 -3.23 14.82 -8.55
CA ALA A 88 -2.41 15.85 -7.94
C ALA A 88 -3.22 17.13 -7.66
N LYS A 89 -2.77 17.90 -6.67
CA LYS A 89 -3.32 19.22 -6.38
C LYS A 89 -3.12 20.16 -7.57
N ASN A 90 -4.16 20.94 -7.88
CA ASN A 90 -4.13 22.03 -8.86
C ASN A 90 -5.00 23.21 -8.39
N ASN A 91 -5.17 24.22 -9.23
CA ASN A 91 -5.92 25.43 -8.87
C ASN A 91 -7.42 25.20 -8.59
N LYS A 92 -7.98 24.04 -9.00
CA LYS A 92 -9.40 23.70 -8.85
C LYS A 92 -9.65 22.46 -8.00
N PHE A 93 -8.61 21.74 -7.62
CA PHE A 93 -8.70 20.48 -6.93
C PHE A 93 -7.61 20.37 -5.86
N GLY A 94 -8.00 20.09 -4.63
CA GLY A 94 -7.08 20.04 -3.49
C GLY A 94 -6.10 18.86 -3.47
N GLY A 95 -6.25 17.91 -4.38
CA GLY A 95 -5.42 16.70 -4.49
C GLY A 95 -5.89 15.57 -3.59
N ASP A 96 -5.72 14.33 -4.06
CA ASP A 96 -5.90 13.15 -3.23
C ASP A 96 -4.81 13.08 -2.16
N LEU A 97 -5.07 12.38 -1.08
CA LEU A 97 -4.15 12.20 0.04
C LEU A 97 -3.65 10.76 0.05
N VAL A 98 -2.35 10.55 0.20
CA VAL A 98 -1.74 9.22 0.14
C VAL A 98 -0.86 8.98 1.37
N TYR A 99 -1.23 7.97 2.15
CA TYR A 99 -0.41 7.41 3.21
C TYR A 99 0.46 6.31 2.61
N PHE A 100 1.70 6.64 2.29
CA PHE A 100 2.67 5.68 1.78
C PHE A 100 3.15 4.78 2.91
N GLN A 101 3.24 3.48 2.67
CA GLN A 101 3.85 2.57 3.64
C GLN A 101 5.28 3.01 3.95
N GLY A 102 5.62 3.15 5.22
CA GLY A 102 6.88 3.76 5.65
C GLY A 102 8.12 3.14 5.03
N HIS A 103 8.18 1.81 4.99
CA HIS A 103 9.29 1.06 4.42
C HIS A 103 9.41 1.15 2.89
N SER A 104 8.42 1.71 2.20
CA SER A 104 8.45 1.94 0.74
C SER A 104 9.08 3.28 0.35
N ALA A 105 9.52 4.10 1.31
CA ALA A 105 10.14 5.41 1.05
C ALA A 105 11.24 5.41 -0.03
N PRO A 106 12.14 4.39 -0.13
CA PRO A 106 13.14 4.35 -1.19
C PRO A 106 12.56 4.44 -2.61
N GLY A 107 11.42 3.80 -2.85
CA GLY A 107 10.74 3.86 -4.14
C GLY A 107 10.18 5.24 -4.46
N MET A 108 9.66 5.94 -3.45
CA MET A 108 9.15 7.30 -3.60
C MET A 108 10.27 8.28 -3.94
N TYR A 109 11.42 8.14 -3.30
CA TYR A 109 12.61 8.93 -3.63
C TYR A 109 13.13 8.65 -5.04
N ALA A 110 13.18 7.37 -5.42
CA ALA A 110 13.59 6.96 -6.76
C ALA A 110 12.66 7.51 -7.84
N ARG A 111 11.36 7.50 -7.61
CA ARG A 111 10.37 8.11 -8.52
C ARG A 111 10.55 9.62 -8.61
N ALA A 112 10.67 10.30 -7.48
CA ALA A 112 10.88 11.75 -7.43
C ALA A 112 12.18 12.18 -8.09
N PHE A 113 13.22 11.35 -8.05
CA PHE A 113 14.45 11.57 -8.78
C PHE A 113 14.23 11.54 -10.30
N LEU A 114 13.50 10.55 -10.82
CA LEU A 114 13.18 10.48 -12.24
C LEU A 114 12.29 11.64 -12.70
N GLU A 115 11.47 12.18 -11.81
CA GLU A 115 10.65 13.38 -12.06
C GLU A 115 11.43 14.70 -11.94
N GLY A 116 12.73 14.66 -11.62
CA GLY A 116 13.57 15.84 -11.44
C GLY A 116 13.30 16.63 -10.14
N ARG A 117 12.52 16.08 -9.21
CA ARG A 117 12.20 16.68 -7.90
C ARG A 117 13.31 16.48 -6.88
N LEU A 118 14.11 15.45 -7.04
CA LEU A 118 15.30 15.15 -6.25
C LEU A 118 16.50 15.03 -7.17
N ASN A 119 17.70 15.27 -6.66
CA ASN A 119 18.94 15.12 -7.38
C ASN A 119 19.81 13.99 -6.80
N GLU A 120 20.87 13.60 -7.51
CA GLU A 120 21.76 12.51 -7.10
C GLU A 120 22.41 12.76 -5.73
N LYS A 121 22.82 14.01 -5.44
CA LYS A 121 23.41 14.36 -4.14
C LYS A 121 22.45 14.13 -2.97
N GLN A 122 21.15 14.32 -3.20
CA GLN A 122 20.12 14.02 -2.19
C GLN A 122 19.96 12.50 -2.02
N LEU A 123 19.93 11.74 -3.10
CA LEU A 123 19.87 10.28 -3.03
C LEU A 123 21.08 9.68 -2.31
N ASP A 124 22.29 10.22 -2.55
CA ASP A 124 23.52 9.79 -1.87
C ASP A 124 23.51 10.04 -0.34
N ARG A 125 22.57 10.87 0.13
CA ARG A 125 22.31 11.14 1.55
C ARG A 125 21.07 10.41 2.08
N PHE A 126 20.70 9.33 1.48
CA PHE A 126 19.60 8.49 1.96
C PHE A 126 19.84 8.07 3.42
N ARG A 127 18.83 8.20 4.27
CA ARG A 127 18.87 7.92 5.73
C ARG A 127 19.91 8.74 6.50
N GLN A 128 20.21 9.93 6.03
CA GLN A 128 21.13 10.86 6.71
C GLN A 128 20.42 12.16 7.06
N GLU A 129 19.21 12.03 7.59
CA GLU A 129 18.33 13.14 7.97
C GLU A 129 18.90 14.05 9.05
N VAL A 130 19.79 13.52 9.90
CA VAL A 130 20.50 14.31 10.93
C VAL A 130 21.42 15.34 10.29
N LYS A 131 21.89 15.10 9.07
CA LYS A 131 22.71 16.03 8.29
C LYS A 131 21.81 16.86 7.38
N THR A 132 22.08 18.15 7.29
CA THR A 132 21.34 19.07 6.42
C THR A 132 21.25 18.56 4.99
N GLY A 133 20.02 18.45 4.46
CA GLY A 133 19.75 18.01 3.10
C GLY A 133 19.79 16.49 2.86
N GLY A 134 19.87 15.69 3.94
CA GLY A 134 19.70 14.25 3.86
C GLY A 134 18.23 13.85 3.68
N LEU A 135 17.98 12.74 2.97
CA LEU A 135 16.64 12.17 2.87
C LEU A 135 16.28 11.43 4.15
N SER A 136 15.06 11.63 4.62
CA SER A 136 14.57 10.95 5.82
C SER A 136 14.48 9.44 5.61
N SER A 137 14.75 8.68 6.67
CA SER A 137 14.66 7.21 6.65
C SER A 137 13.28 6.71 6.26
N TYR A 138 12.25 7.47 6.67
CA TYR A 138 10.84 7.17 6.47
C TYR A 138 10.07 8.45 6.16
N PRO A 139 8.80 8.38 5.74
CA PRO A 139 7.95 9.55 5.60
C PRO A 139 7.93 10.39 6.88
N HIS A 140 8.48 11.60 6.81
CA HIS A 140 8.63 12.48 7.96
C HIS A 140 8.34 13.94 7.55
N PRO A 141 7.11 14.44 7.76
CA PRO A 141 6.69 15.77 7.33
C PRO A 141 7.51 16.92 7.93
N TRP A 142 8.04 16.76 9.15
CA TRP A 142 8.84 17.80 9.79
C TRP A 142 10.26 17.91 9.20
N LEU A 143 10.84 16.79 8.78
CA LEU A 143 12.17 16.78 8.15
C LEU A 143 12.10 17.13 6.67
N MET A 144 11.02 16.75 6.00
CA MET A 144 10.82 17.00 4.58
C MET A 144 9.39 17.54 4.31
N PRO A 145 9.06 18.76 4.78
CA PRO A 145 7.68 19.30 4.77
C PRO A 145 7.12 19.53 3.35
N ASN A 146 8.00 19.73 2.37
CA ASN A 146 7.60 19.91 0.96
C ASN A 146 7.54 18.59 0.18
N PHE A 147 7.81 17.45 0.84
CA PHE A 147 7.83 16.15 0.22
C PHE A 147 6.81 15.19 0.84
N TRP A 148 6.81 15.07 2.17
CA TRP A 148 5.93 14.17 2.90
C TRP A 148 4.75 14.89 3.54
N GLN A 149 3.54 14.37 3.35
CA GLN A 149 2.33 14.91 3.99
C GLN A 149 2.04 14.22 5.33
N PHE A 150 2.30 12.91 5.43
CA PHE A 150 1.94 12.09 6.58
C PHE A 150 3.11 11.26 7.10
N PRO A 151 3.26 11.11 8.42
CA PRO A 151 4.18 10.14 9.01
C PRO A 151 3.53 8.76 9.01
N THR A 152 4.21 7.74 8.48
CA THR A 152 3.60 6.40 8.28
C THR A 152 4.50 5.26 8.74
N VAL A 153 5.58 5.54 9.46
CA VAL A 153 6.51 4.49 9.88
C VAL A 153 6.01 3.68 11.07
N SER A 154 5.19 4.26 11.93
CA SER A 154 4.59 3.52 13.05
C SER A 154 3.51 2.59 12.52
N MET A 155 3.87 1.30 12.43
CA MET A 155 2.97 0.26 11.93
C MET A 155 1.70 0.20 12.82
N GLY A 156 0.55 0.05 12.17
CA GLY A 156 -0.76 0.10 12.82
C GLY A 156 -1.36 1.51 12.98
N ILE A 157 -0.55 2.55 13.17
CA ILE A 157 -1.06 3.91 13.33
C ILE A 157 -1.45 4.54 11.98
N GLY A 158 -0.72 4.22 10.90
CA GLY A 158 -1.01 4.71 9.56
C GLY A 158 -2.44 4.45 9.08
N PRO A 159 -2.94 3.20 9.14
CA PRO A 159 -4.32 2.84 8.82
C PRO A 159 -5.34 3.64 9.62
N MET A 160 -5.15 3.74 10.93
CA MET A 160 -6.03 4.48 11.83
C MET A 160 -6.05 5.97 11.49
N LEU A 161 -4.90 6.60 11.27
CA LEU A 161 -4.81 7.99 10.87
C LEU A 161 -5.50 8.25 9.53
N ALA A 162 -5.40 7.35 8.56
CA ALA A 162 -6.08 7.47 7.28
C ALA A 162 -7.62 7.44 7.44
N ILE A 163 -8.13 6.58 8.31
CA ILE A 163 -9.57 6.55 8.66
C ILE A 163 -10.01 7.90 9.27
N TYR A 164 -9.27 8.40 10.26
CA TYR A 164 -9.60 9.68 10.88
C TYR A 164 -9.44 10.86 9.91
N GLN A 165 -8.47 10.82 9.00
CA GLN A 165 -8.32 11.83 7.95
C GLN A 165 -9.53 11.83 7.00
N ALA A 166 -9.97 10.68 6.54
CA ALA A 166 -11.14 10.55 5.69
C ALA A 166 -12.41 11.04 6.39
N ARG A 167 -12.58 10.65 7.66
CA ARG A 167 -13.66 11.11 8.54
C ARG A 167 -13.66 12.62 8.72
N PHE A 168 -12.50 13.20 9.02
CA PHE A 168 -12.38 14.65 9.22
C PHE A 168 -12.68 15.43 7.93
N MET A 169 -12.27 14.94 6.78
CA MET A 169 -12.65 15.54 5.50
C MET A 169 -14.18 15.56 5.31
N LYS A 170 -14.87 14.44 5.57
CA LYS A 170 -16.33 14.40 5.53
C LYS A 170 -16.98 15.35 6.53
N TYR A 171 -16.43 15.44 7.73
CA TYR A 171 -16.88 16.43 8.72
C TYR A 171 -16.78 17.86 8.18
N LEU A 172 -15.65 18.24 7.60
CA LEU A 172 -15.46 19.59 7.05
C LEU A 172 -16.43 19.88 5.89
N ILE A 173 -16.66 18.90 5.01
CA ILE A 173 -17.64 19.01 3.91
C ILE A 173 -19.06 19.19 4.47
N ASN A 174 -19.47 18.34 5.41
CA ASN A 174 -20.80 18.37 6.02
C ASN A 174 -21.06 19.66 6.81
N ARG A 175 -20.00 20.28 7.34
CA ARG A 175 -20.07 21.60 8.00
C ARG A 175 -20.04 22.76 7.00
N GLY A 176 -19.88 22.51 5.71
CA GLY A 176 -19.75 23.56 4.69
C GLY A 176 -18.45 24.37 4.78
N LEU A 177 -17.44 23.85 5.51
CA LEU A 177 -16.14 24.51 5.68
C LEU A 177 -15.22 24.32 4.47
N ILE A 178 -15.39 23.24 3.75
CA ILE A 178 -14.74 22.98 2.47
C ILE A 178 -15.75 22.45 1.46
N LYS A 179 -15.46 22.68 0.19
CA LYS A 179 -16.25 22.12 -0.91
C LYS A 179 -15.96 20.63 -1.07
N ASP A 180 -16.99 19.84 -1.39
CA ASP A 180 -16.79 18.46 -1.82
C ASP A 180 -16.23 18.42 -3.25
N GLU A 181 -14.96 18.06 -3.35
CA GLU A 181 -14.23 17.89 -4.62
C GLU A 181 -14.10 16.40 -5.00
N GLY A 182 -14.69 15.49 -4.24
CA GLY A 182 -14.55 14.04 -4.43
C GLY A 182 -13.12 13.53 -4.19
N ARG A 183 -12.37 14.19 -3.29
CA ARG A 183 -11.00 13.79 -2.92
C ARG A 183 -11.01 12.45 -2.20
N LYS A 184 -10.00 11.64 -2.46
CA LYS A 184 -9.81 10.33 -1.82
C LYS A 184 -8.63 10.35 -0.86
N VAL A 185 -8.72 9.50 0.15
CA VAL A 185 -7.63 9.16 1.07
C VAL A 185 -7.22 7.72 0.76
N TRP A 186 -5.97 7.55 0.38
CA TRP A 186 -5.37 6.24 0.07
C TRP A 186 -4.42 5.85 1.18
N ALA A 187 -4.47 4.62 1.65
CA ALA A 187 -3.48 4.09 2.59
C ALA A 187 -2.89 2.79 2.06
N PHE A 188 -1.56 2.76 1.96
CA PHE A 188 -0.80 1.59 1.55
C PHE A 188 -0.25 0.88 2.78
N LEU A 189 -0.61 -0.37 2.93
CA LEU A 189 -0.42 -1.16 4.13
C LEU A 189 0.27 -2.49 3.77
N GLY A 190 1.00 -3.06 4.72
CA GLY A 190 1.50 -4.43 4.62
C GLY A 190 0.57 -5.41 5.35
N ASP A 191 0.57 -6.67 4.92
CA ASP A 191 -0.14 -7.74 5.62
C ASP A 191 0.38 -7.96 7.04
N GLY A 192 1.71 -7.87 7.24
CA GLY A 192 2.30 -7.90 8.58
C GLY A 192 1.90 -6.70 9.45
N GLU A 193 1.67 -5.53 8.86
CA GLU A 193 1.16 -4.35 9.57
C GLU A 193 -0.29 -4.56 10.05
N MET A 194 -1.06 -5.38 9.36
CA MET A 194 -2.45 -5.69 9.74
C MET A 194 -2.56 -6.57 10.99
N ASP A 195 -1.46 -7.17 11.46
CA ASP A 195 -1.42 -7.88 12.73
C ASP A 195 -1.44 -6.94 13.95
N GLU A 196 -1.10 -5.67 13.75
CA GLU A 196 -1.15 -4.68 14.83
C GLU A 196 -2.62 -4.39 15.20
N PRO A 197 -2.99 -4.43 16.50
CA PRO A 197 -4.36 -4.19 16.94
C PRO A 197 -4.92 -2.86 16.44
N GLU A 198 -4.08 -1.83 16.34
CA GLU A 198 -4.44 -0.50 15.86
C GLU A 198 -4.88 -0.52 14.39
N SER A 199 -4.28 -1.37 13.57
CA SER A 199 -4.61 -1.50 12.14
C SER A 199 -6.07 -1.89 11.93
N LEU A 200 -6.59 -2.80 12.76
CA LEU A 200 -7.95 -3.30 12.69
C LEU A 200 -8.93 -2.53 13.57
N GLY A 201 -8.43 -1.77 14.54
CA GLY A 201 -9.23 -1.16 15.59
C GLY A 201 -10.32 -0.19 15.11
N ALA A 202 -10.10 0.49 13.99
CA ALA A 202 -11.01 1.51 13.47
C ALA A 202 -11.72 1.13 12.17
N ILE A 203 -11.51 -0.07 11.61
CA ILE A 203 -12.13 -0.46 10.32
C ILE A 203 -13.66 -0.49 10.39
N GLY A 204 -14.23 -0.92 11.52
CA GLY A 204 -15.68 -0.91 11.74
C GLY A 204 -16.25 0.51 11.84
N LEU A 205 -15.47 1.49 12.30
CA LEU A 205 -15.86 2.90 12.30
C LEU A 205 -16.00 3.44 10.88
N ALA A 206 -15.02 3.14 10.03
CA ALA A 206 -15.04 3.58 8.63
C ALA A 206 -16.29 3.09 7.89
N ALA A 207 -16.68 1.84 8.09
CA ALA A 207 -17.88 1.29 7.50
C ALA A 207 -19.18 1.93 8.06
N ARG A 208 -19.29 2.08 9.38
CA ARG A 208 -20.46 2.70 10.01
C ARG A 208 -20.69 4.15 9.58
N GLU A 209 -19.62 4.90 9.34
CA GLU A 209 -19.70 6.30 8.89
C GLU A 209 -19.70 6.45 7.36
N ASN A 210 -19.78 5.34 6.62
CA ASN A 210 -19.79 5.32 5.15
C ASN A 210 -18.67 6.19 4.55
N LEU A 211 -17.43 5.91 4.95
CA LEU A 211 -16.27 6.66 4.46
C LEU A 211 -15.90 6.19 3.04
N ASP A 212 -16.74 6.50 2.07
CA ASP A 212 -16.55 6.18 0.64
C ASP A 212 -15.39 6.94 -0.02
N ASN A 213 -14.80 7.88 0.70
CA ASN A 213 -13.59 8.59 0.31
C ASN A 213 -12.29 7.92 0.78
N LEU A 214 -12.36 6.75 1.43
CA LEU A 214 -11.21 6.01 1.96
C LEU A 214 -10.95 4.74 1.14
N ILE A 215 -9.68 4.50 0.79
CA ILE A 215 -9.24 3.31 0.07
C ILE A 215 -7.99 2.74 0.75
N PHE A 216 -8.06 1.49 1.18
CA PHE A 216 -6.91 0.74 1.64
C PHE A 216 -6.36 -0.15 0.52
N VAL A 217 -5.05 -0.16 0.38
CA VAL A 217 -4.32 -1.06 -0.52
C VAL A 217 -3.39 -1.91 0.35
N VAL A 218 -3.78 -3.15 0.61
CA VAL A 218 -3.00 -4.07 1.43
C VAL A 218 -2.10 -4.92 0.52
N ASN A 219 -0.79 -4.72 0.64
CA ASN A 219 0.22 -5.50 -0.07
C ASN A 219 0.53 -6.76 0.72
N CYS A 220 -0.01 -7.89 0.29
CA CYS A 220 0.21 -9.19 0.91
C CYS A 220 1.45 -9.86 0.32
N ASN A 221 2.64 -9.46 0.80
CA ASN A 221 3.90 -10.07 0.41
C ASN A 221 4.30 -11.26 1.28
N LEU A 222 3.48 -11.61 2.27
CA LEU A 222 3.61 -12.74 3.18
C LEU A 222 4.86 -12.69 4.07
N GLN A 223 5.43 -11.49 4.28
CA GLN A 223 6.66 -11.31 5.03
C GLN A 223 6.50 -10.24 6.12
N ARG A 224 7.11 -10.51 7.26
CA ARG A 224 7.41 -9.56 8.33
C ARG A 224 8.92 -9.31 8.40
N LEU A 225 9.35 -8.40 9.27
CA LEU A 225 10.77 -8.15 9.53
C LEU A 225 11.48 -9.37 10.14
N ASP A 226 10.78 -10.12 10.95
CA ASP A 226 11.28 -11.27 11.72
C ASP A 226 10.93 -12.64 11.13
N GLY A 227 10.25 -12.68 9.99
CA GLY A 227 9.89 -13.94 9.34
C GLY A 227 8.63 -13.87 8.49
N PRO A 228 8.06 -15.01 8.11
CA PRO A 228 6.80 -15.04 7.37
C PRO A 228 5.62 -14.61 8.23
N VAL A 229 4.58 -14.06 7.59
CA VAL A 229 3.33 -13.73 8.28
C VAL A 229 2.65 -14.98 8.85
N ARG A 230 1.92 -14.78 9.94
CA ARG A 230 1.16 -15.85 10.59
C ARG A 230 0.12 -16.42 9.62
N GLY A 231 -0.02 -17.74 9.60
CA GLY A 231 -1.00 -18.43 8.77
C GLY A 231 -0.61 -18.62 7.31
N ASN A 232 0.59 -18.17 6.91
CA ASN A 232 1.10 -18.29 5.55
C ASN A 232 0.00 -17.92 4.53
N GLY A 233 -0.03 -18.35 3.31
CA GLY A 233 -0.96 -17.92 2.27
C GLY A 233 -2.46 -17.75 2.63
N LYS A 234 -2.91 -18.11 3.83
CA LYS A 234 -4.28 -17.88 4.33
C LYS A 234 -4.55 -16.47 4.84
N ILE A 235 -3.52 -15.67 5.09
CA ILE A 235 -3.69 -14.30 5.60
C ILE A 235 -4.53 -13.43 4.66
N ILE A 236 -4.45 -13.66 3.35
CA ILE A 236 -5.24 -12.91 2.36
C ILE A 236 -6.73 -13.16 2.56
N GLN A 237 -7.13 -14.42 2.74
CA GLN A 237 -8.52 -14.80 2.96
C GLN A 237 -9.02 -14.34 4.33
N GLU A 238 -8.16 -14.40 5.35
CA GLU A 238 -8.46 -13.92 6.68
C GLU A 238 -8.74 -12.41 6.66
N LEU A 239 -7.85 -11.62 6.08
CA LEU A 239 -8.04 -10.17 5.95
C LEU A 239 -9.28 -9.83 5.11
N GLU A 240 -9.51 -10.53 3.99
CA GLU A 240 -10.73 -10.36 3.22
C GLU A 240 -11.98 -10.59 4.06
N GLY A 241 -11.99 -11.67 4.85
CA GLY A 241 -13.11 -11.99 5.76
C GLY A 241 -13.33 -10.90 6.80
N ILE A 242 -12.25 -10.38 7.41
CA ILE A 242 -12.30 -9.30 8.40
C ILE A 242 -12.88 -8.01 7.79
N PHE A 243 -12.38 -7.58 6.65
CA PHE A 243 -12.85 -6.35 6.00
C PHE A 243 -14.27 -6.47 5.50
N ARG A 244 -14.66 -7.60 4.88
CA ARG A 244 -16.03 -7.84 4.46
C ARG A 244 -16.98 -7.91 5.65
N GLY A 245 -16.59 -8.58 6.72
CA GLY A 245 -17.38 -8.65 7.97
C GLY A 245 -17.56 -7.27 8.62
N ALA A 246 -16.60 -6.38 8.47
CA ALA A 246 -16.70 -4.99 8.92
C ALA A 246 -17.54 -4.10 7.97
N GLY A 247 -17.99 -4.60 6.82
CA GLY A 247 -18.83 -3.85 5.87
C GLY A 247 -18.06 -3.12 4.75
N TRP A 248 -16.80 -3.48 4.53
CA TRP A 248 -16.01 -2.92 3.43
C TRP A 248 -16.28 -3.64 2.10
N ASN A 249 -16.19 -2.89 1.00
CA ASN A 249 -16.08 -3.47 -0.32
C ASN A 249 -14.63 -3.92 -0.56
N VAL A 250 -14.42 -5.22 -0.81
CA VAL A 250 -13.08 -5.80 -0.91
C VAL A 250 -12.85 -6.35 -2.32
N LEU A 251 -11.79 -5.88 -2.94
CA LEU A 251 -11.27 -6.42 -4.20
C LEU A 251 -9.97 -7.17 -3.90
N LYS A 252 -9.93 -8.45 -4.25
CA LYS A 252 -8.78 -9.32 -4.07
C LYS A 252 -8.12 -9.54 -5.42
N VAL A 253 -6.79 -9.31 -5.48
CA VAL A 253 -5.96 -9.57 -6.65
C VAL A 253 -4.83 -10.49 -6.22
N ILE A 254 -4.81 -11.70 -6.74
CA ILE A 254 -3.82 -12.74 -6.43
C ILE A 254 -2.72 -12.75 -7.50
N TRP A 255 -3.12 -12.68 -8.77
CA TRP A 255 -2.21 -12.70 -9.91
C TRP A 255 -2.75 -11.87 -11.08
N GLY A 256 -1.90 -11.62 -12.07
CA GLY A 256 -2.33 -11.01 -13.32
C GLY A 256 -2.96 -12.03 -14.28
N SER A 257 -3.74 -11.55 -15.23
CA SER A 257 -4.52 -12.34 -16.19
C SER A 257 -3.72 -13.39 -17.00
N TYR A 258 -2.42 -13.16 -17.18
CA TYR A 258 -1.56 -14.17 -17.86
C TYR A 258 -1.43 -15.49 -17.10
N TRP A 259 -1.61 -15.48 -15.79
CA TRP A 259 -1.58 -16.70 -14.96
C TRP A 259 -2.79 -17.58 -15.21
N ASP A 260 -3.95 -17.00 -15.50
CA ASP A 260 -5.17 -17.78 -15.75
C ASP A 260 -5.00 -18.67 -16.96
N THR A 261 -4.37 -18.17 -18.04
CA THR A 261 -4.05 -18.97 -19.23
C THR A 261 -3.05 -20.08 -18.89
N LEU A 262 -2.05 -19.80 -18.05
CA LEU A 262 -1.08 -20.80 -17.62
C LEU A 262 -1.75 -21.89 -16.80
N LEU A 263 -2.55 -21.53 -15.82
CA LEU A 263 -3.27 -22.47 -14.95
C LEU A 263 -4.32 -23.30 -15.73
N ALA A 264 -5.01 -22.70 -16.70
CA ALA A 264 -5.95 -23.41 -17.57
C ALA A 264 -5.27 -24.46 -18.47
N ASN A 265 -4.00 -24.26 -18.79
CA ASN A 265 -3.20 -25.19 -19.58
C ASN A 265 -2.47 -26.25 -18.72
N ASP A 266 -2.50 -26.11 -17.42
CA ASP A 266 -1.94 -27.09 -16.50
C ASP A 266 -2.85 -28.32 -16.47
N LYS A 267 -2.28 -29.45 -16.85
CA LYS A 267 -3.00 -30.73 -16.96
C LYS A 267 -2.70 -31.69 -15.80
N CYS A 268 -2.09 -31.21 -14.71
CA CYS A 268 -1.82 -32.02 -13.52
C CYS A 268 -3.02 -32.20 -12.63
#